data_df30965319abb8564e0a471329860172
#
_entry.id   df30965319abb8564e0a471329860172
#
_cell.length_a   1.000
_cell.length_b   1.000
_cell.length_c   1.000
_cell.angle_alpha   90.00
_cell.angle_beta   90.00
_cell.angle_gamma   90.00
#
_symmetry.space_group_name_H-M   'P 1'
#
loop_
_entity.id
_entity.type
_entity.pdbx_description
1 polymer ?
#
loop_
_entity_poly.entity_id
_entity_poly.type
_entity_poly.pdbx_seq_one_letter_code
_entity_poly.pdbx_strand_id
1 'polypeptide(L)'
;MTRRSFLAAPALPAAIQAQQNSKVRLIIHADDLGVSHSTNVAILQMLEKGHVSSASVMMPCAWVAQVAEWSQTNLSADLGLHMTLTAEWKHMRWAPVADAAKVPGLLDPQGYMWPDVRSVAMKASAAEVDTELRAQIAKAQRMGIQFTHLDTHMGAVYARPDFFNVYYNLGREFRVPVMIMKPAPEAEKQGSKEIVAFLKTQQDRFAQDRIFVLDTLIPDPVRGALTLAERRDRYVAALEALPPGIHQLIVHPAKLDEELKAMTGSAVARDLDFQVFSDPKVHTRLAAKGISLARYRDFPG
;
A
#
# COMPACT_ATOMS: atom_id res chain seq x y z
N MET A 1 38.61 -2.22 30.72
CA MET A 1 37.79 -1.34 29.86
C MET A 1 38.28 -1.47 28.43
N THR A 2 37.69 -2.36 27.65
CA THR A 2 38.07 -2.63 26.25
C THR A 2 37.15 -1.86 25.31
N ARG A 3 37.70 -0.86 24.62
CA ARG A 3 36.97 -0.15 23.56
C ARG A 3 36.74 -1.09 22.38
N ARG A 4 35.50 -1.44 22.11
CA ARG A 4 35.09 -2.09 20.85
C ARG A 4 35.08 -1.00 19.76
N SER A 5 36.01 -1.05 18.84
CA SER A 5 36.01 -0.28 17.60
C SER A 5 34.89 -0.85 16.69
N PHE A 6 33.91 -0.05 16.41
CA PHE A 6 32.94 -0.34 15.33
C PHE A 6 33.66 -0.07 14.00
N LEU A 7 33.98 -1.14 13.28
CA LEU A 7 34.37 -1.04 11.87
C LEU A 7 33.16 -0.65 11.05
N ALA A 8 33.21 0.54 10.47
CA ALA A 8 32.23 0.95 9.48
C ALA A 8 32.33 0.02 8.27
N ALA A 9 31.22 -0.53 7.81
CA ALA A 9 31.18 -1.32 6.59
C ALA A 9 31.61 -0.43 5.40
N PRO A 10 32.45 -0.94 4.47
CA PRO A 10 32.90 -0.16 3.33
C PRO A 10 31.71 0.23 2.46
N ALA A 11 31.62 1.50 2.08
CA ALA A 11 30.64 1.96 1.11
C ALA A 11 30.88 1.24 -0.24
N LEU A 12 29.84 0.68 -0.82
CA LEU A 12 29.89 0.07 -2.15
C LEU A 12 30.42 1.11 -3.18
N PRO A 13 31.28 0.70 -4.14
CA PRO A 13 31.75 1.61 -5.17
C PRO A 13 30.60 2.26 -5.93
N ALA A 14 30.70 3.55 -6.21
CA ALA A 14 29.68 4.34 -6.91
C ALA A 14 29.23 3.72 -8.26
N ALA A 15 30.08 2.95 -8.93
CA ALA A 15 29.74 2.20 -10.14
C ALA A 15 28.76 1.06 -9.90
N ILE A 16 28.84 0.35 -8.76
CA ILE A 16 27.89 -0.71 -8.38
C ILE A 16 26.56 -0.08 -7.98
N GLN A 17 26.58 1.07 -7.32
CA GLN A 17 25.38 1.82 -6.97
C GLN A 17 24.69 2.42 -8.21
N ALA A 18 25.46 2.91 -9.19
CA ALA A 18 24.94 3.39 -10.47
C ALA A 18 24.34 2.25 -11.32
N GLN A 19 24.91 1.02 -11.26
CA GLN A 19 24.40 -0.13 -11.98
C GLN A 19 23.14 -0.72 -11.34
N GLN A 20 22.95 -0.55 -10.03
CA GLN A 20 21.68 -0.86 -9.33
C GLN A 20 20.58 0.16 -9.67
N ASN A 21 20.94 1.42 -9.89
CA ASN A 21 20.00 2.48 -10.27
C ASN A 21 19.58 2.46 -11.75
N SER A 22 20.20 1.62 -12.59
CA SER A 22 19.87 1.53 -14.03
C SER A 22 18.73 0.57 -14.36
N LYS A 23 18.18 -0.13 -13.38
CA LYS A 23 17.12 -1.14 -13.56
C LYS A 23 15.78 -0.62 -13.03
N VAL A 24 14.71 -1.02 -13.71
CA VAL A 24 13.35 -0.81 -13.23
C VAL A 24 13.05 -1.87 -12.16
N ARG A 25 12.78 -1.44 -10.94
CA ARG A 25 12.32 -2.28 -9.83
C ARG A 25 10.85 -1.97 -9.59
N LEU A 26 10.00 -2.97 -9.70
CA LEU A 26 8.55 -2.80 -9.63
C LEU A 26 7.97 -3.57 -8.42
N ILE A 27 7.27 -2.87 -7.55
CA ILE A 27 6.39 -3.48 -6.56
C ILE A 27 5.00 -3.57 -7.19
N ILE A 28 4.53 -4.79 -7.49
CA ILE A 28 3.12 -5.01 -7.81
C ILE A 28 2.43 -5.24 -6.48
N HIS A 29 1.69 -4.24 -6.03
CA HIS A 29 1.10 -4.19 -4.70
C HIS A 29 -0.42 -4.39 -4.76
N ALA A 30 -0.91 -5.38 -4.04
CA ALA A 30 -2.33 -5.69 -3.96
C ALA A 30 -2.95 -5.07 -2.69
N ASP A 31 -3.82 -4.08 -2.89
CA ASP A 31 -4.56 -3.40 -1.83
C ASP A 31 -5.80 -4.21 -1.37
N ASP A 32 -6.39 -3.81 -0.26
CA ASP A 32 -7.68 -4.26 0.30
C ASP A 32 -7.72 -5.71 0.81
N LEU A 33 -6.58 -6.35 1.11
CA LEU A 33 -6.59 -7.70 1.69
C LEU A 33 -7.32 -7.70 3.05
N GLY A 34 -8.24 -8.63 3.25
CA GLY A 34 -9.07 -8.71 4.45
C GLY A 34 -10.47 -8.07 4.30
N VAL A 35 -10.75 -7.34 3.20
CA VAL A 35 -12.04 -6.69 3.01
C VAL A 35 -13.16 -7.69 2.70
N SER A 36 -12.89 -8.72 1.90
CA SER A 36 -13.84 -9.78 1.54
C SER A 36 -13.15 -11.11 1.32
N HIS A 37 -13.91 -12.21 1.33
CA HIS A 37 -13.37 -13.54 1.02
C HIS A 37 -12.87 -13.62 -0.41
N SER A 38 -13.62 -13.09 -1.38
CA SER A 38 -13.24 -13.08 -2.80
C SER A 38 -11.95 -12.30 -3.07
N THR A 39 -11.71 -11.20 -2.35
CA THR A 39 -10.44 -10.45 -2.37
C THR A 39 -9.31 -11.28 -1.77
N ASN A 40 -9.53 -11.91 -0.61
CA ASN A 40 -8.52 -12.74 0.02
C ASN A 40 -8.09 -13.90 -0.87
N VAL A 41 -9.05 -14.65 -1.43
CA VAL A 41 -8.74 -15.79 -2.32
C VAL A 41 -7.89 -15.37 -3.52
N ALA A 42 -8.20 -14.22 -4.12
CA ALA A 42 -7.42 -13.70 -5.24
C ALA A 42 -5.99 -13.32 -4.80
N ILE A 43 -5.87 -12.46 -3.79
CA ILE A 43 -4.57 -11.90 -3.38
C ILE A 43 -3.66 -12.96 -2.78
N LEU A 44 -4.17 -13.83 -1.90
CA LEU A 44 -3.35 -14.88 -1.28
C LEU A 44 -2.82 -15.86 -2.34
N GLN A 45 -3.67 -16.26 -3.31
CA GLN A 45 -3.23 -17.07 -4.45
C GLN A 45 -2.13 -16.37 -5.28
N MET A 46 -2.25 -15.05 -5.48
CA MET A 46 -1.26 -14.29 -6.26
C MET A 46 0.06 -14.12 -5.51
N LEU A 47 0.03 -13.94 -4.20
CA LEU A 47 1.24 -13.91 -3.35
C LEU A 47 1.96 -15.26 -3.37
N GLU A 48 1.25 -16.37 -3.21
CA GLU A 48 1.83 -17.73 -3.26
C GLU A 48 2.51 -18.04 -4.58
N LYS A 49 1.97 -17.53 -5.69
CA LYS A 49 2.52 -17.73 -7.03
C LYS A 49 3.54 -16.67 -7.45
N GLY A 50 3.79 -15.64 -6.63
CA GLY A 50 4.65 -14.52 -6.96
C GLY A 50 4.11 -13.62 -8.08
N HIS A 51 2.79 -13.62 -8.29
CA HIS A 51 2.11 -12.78 -9.27
C HIS A 51 1.94 -11.33 -8.79
N VAL A 52 1.85 -11.13 -7.48
CA VAL A 52 2.07 -9.84 -6.81
C VAL A 52 3.25 -9.99 -5.86
N SER A 53 3.99 -8.92 -5.66
CA SER A 53 5.19 -8.96 -4.82
C SER A 53 4.93 -8.50 -3.40
N SER A 54 3.81 -7.82 -3.17
CA SER A 54 3.41 -7.26 -1.88
C SER A 54 1.89 -7.12 -1.81
N ALA A 55 1.34 -7.08 -0.60
CA ALA A 55 -0.08 -6.77 -0.35
C ALA A 55 -0.24 -6.10 1.00
N SER A 56 -1.35 -5.39 1.24
CA SER A 56 -1.64 -4.76 2.51
C SER A 56 -3.03 -5.07 3.06
N VAL A 57 -3.09 -5.21 4.39
CA VAL A 57 -4.23 -5.76 5.13
C VAL A 57 -5.06 -4.66 5.77
N MET A 58 -6.36 -4.64 5.49
CA MET A 58 -7.35 -3.73 6.09
C MET A 58 -7.81 -4.25 7.46
N MET A 59 -7.12 -3.87 8.53
CA MET A 59 -7.40 -4.38 9.88
C MET A 59 -8.82 -4.11 10.41
N PRO A 60 -9.56 -3.05 10.05
CA PRO A 60 -10.95 -2.88 10.46
C PRO A 60 -11.92 -3.93 9.88
N CYS A 61 -11.57 -4.57 8.77
CA CYS A 61 -12.45 -5.47 8.03
C CYS A 61 -12.58 -6.85 8.68
N ALA A 62 -13.67 -7.56 8.34
CA ALA A 62 -14.05 -8.81 9.01
C ALA A 62 -13.19 -10.02 8.56
N TRP A 63 -12.74 -10.03 7.30
CA TRP A 63 -12.03 -11.18 6.72
C TRP A 63 -10.53 -11.23 7.04
N VAL A 64 -10.03 -10.37 7.93
CA VAL A 64 -8.63 -10.37 8.38
C VAL A 64 -8.24 -11.64 9.13
N ALA A 65 -9.22 -12.38 9.73
CA ALA A 65 -8.93 -13.63 10.41
C ALA A 65 -8.37 -14.70 9.45
N GLN A 66 -8.89 -14.79 8.23
CA GLN A 66 -8.37 -15.67 7.19
C GLN A 66 -6.93 -15.29 6.79
N VAL A 67 -6.66 -13.99 6.69
CA VAL A 67 -5.30 -13.51 6.38
C VAL A 67 -4.32 -13.84 7.50
N ALA A 68 -4.74 -13.66 8.75
CA ALA A 68 -3.92 -13.97 9.91
C ALA A 68 -3.56 -15.45 9.97
N GLU A 69 -4.51 -16.35 9.76
CA GLU A 69 -4.28 -17.79 9.68
C GLU A 69 -3.29 -18.14 8.56
N TRP A 70 -3.53 -17.65 7.35
CA TRP A 70 -2.67 -17.89 6.21
C TRP A 70 -1.23 -17.37 6.44
N SER A 71 -1.09 -16.20 7.05
CA SER A 71 0.21 -15.55 7.28
C SER A 71 1.14 -16.37 8.21
N GLN A 72 0.58 -17.18 9.11
CA GLN A 72 1.36 -18.00 10.05
C GLN A 72 2.18 -19.09 9.35
N THR A 73 1.74 -19.55 8.18
CA THR A 73 2.44 -20.56 7.37
C THR A 73 3.17 -19.95 6.17
N ASN A 74 2.99 -18.65 5.92
CA ASN A 74 3.56 -17.92 4.78
C ASN A 74 4.45 -16.75 5.23
N LEU A 75 5.39 -16.99 6.14
CA LEU A 75 6.24 -15.97 6.78
C LEU A 75 7.11 -15.17 5.81
N SER A 76 7.35 -15.68 4.60
CA SER A 76 8.10 -14.98 3.56
C SER A 76 7.25 -13.99 2.76
N ALA A 77 5.93 -14.00 2.91
CA ALA A 77 5.04 -13.07 2.21
C ALA A 77 5.30 -11.61 2.65
N ASP A 78 5.28 -10.70 1.72
CA ASP A 78 5.44 -9.27 1.98
C ASP A 78 4.07 -8.64 2.27
N LEU A 79 3.67 -8.67 3.53
CA LEU A 79 2.39 -8.15 4.01
C LEU A 79 2.59 -6.82 4.73
N GLY A 80 1.92 -5.78 4.26
CA GLY A 80 1.80 -4.50 4.95
C GLY A 80 0.48 -4.36 5.71
N LEU A 81 0.33 -3.23 6.40
CA LEU A 81 -0.94 -2.80 6.96
C LEU A 81 -1.50 -1.63 6.14
N HIS A 82 -2.69 -1.84 5.57
CA HIS A 82 -3.43 -0.84 4.80
C HIS A 82 -4.14 0.10 5.76
N MET A 83 -3.43 1.17 6.18
CA MET A 83 -3.89 2.11 7.19
C MET A 83 -5.22 2.75 6.77
N THR A 84 -6.29 2.29 7.40
CA THR A 84 -7.67 2.51 6.96
C THR A 84 -8.35 3.54 7.86
N LEU A 85 -8.83 4.65 7.26
CA LEU A 85 -9.55 5.73 7.95
C LEU A 85 -10.92 6.02 7.30
N THR A 86 -11.26 5.31 6.23
CA THR A 86 -12.52 5.48 5.46
C THR A 86 -13.22 4.14 5.27
N ALA A 87 -14.55 4.16 5.03
CA ALA A 87 -15.37 3.00 4.70
C ALA A 87 -16.37 3.39 3.58
N GLU A 88 -15.90 3.37 2.33
CA GLU A 88 -16.58 3.93 1.16
C GLU A 88 -17.64 3.01 0.55
N TRP A 89 -17.66 1.72 0.89
CA TRP A 89 -18.57 0.78 0.25
C TRP A 89 -19.98 0.86 0.82
N LYS A 90 -20.98 0.84 -0.05
CA LYS A 90 -22.37 1.10 0.31
C LYS A 90 -22.97 0.05 1.26
N HIS A 91 -22.73 -1.22 0.98
CA HIS A 91 -23.36 -2.34 1.67
C HIS A 91 -22.40 -3.11 2.58
N MET A 92 -21.11 -2.81 2.54
CA MET A 92 -20.11 -3.36 3.44
C MET A 92 -19.30 -2.24 4.05
N ARG A 93 -19.68 -1.87 5.26
CA ARG A 93 -19.05 -0.77 6.00
C ARG A 93 -18.43 -1.29 7.28
N TRP A 94 -17.36 -0.69 7.67
CA TRP A 94 -16.62 -1.05 8.88
C TRP A 94 -16.47 0.14 9.83
N ALA A 95 -16.42 -0.19 11.11
CA ALA A 95 -16.13 0.74 12.19
C ALA A 95 -14.61 0.77 12.46
N PRO A 96 -14.11 1.77 13.21
CA PRO A 96 -12.74 1.80 13.71
C PRO A 96 -12.40 0.55 14.53
N VAL A 97 -11.11 0.21 14.60
CA VAL A 97 -10.58 -0.79 15.53
C VAL A 97 -10.49 -0.22 16.95
N ALA A 98 -10.20 1.08 17.07
CA ALA A 98 -10.20 1.78 18.32
C ALA A 98 -11.62 1.90 18.92
N ASP A 99 -11.69 2.11 20.23
CA ASP A 99 -12.95 2.46 20.90
C ASP A 99 -13.56 3.73 20.27
N ALA A 100 -14.81 3.63 19.82
CA ALA A 100 -15.55 4.70 19.16
C ALA A 100 -15.56 6.02 19.98
N ALA A 101 -15.60 5.92 21.32
CA ALA A 101 -15.55 7.10 22.19
C ALA A 101 -14.21 7.85 22.14
N LYS A 102 -13.13 7.20 21.67
CA LYS A 102 -11.80 7.79 21.55
C LYS A 102 -11.53 8.42 20.19
N VAL A 103 -12.35 8.09 19.19
CA VAL A 103 -12.17 8.52 17.80
C VAL A 103 -13.47 9.05 17.17
N PRO A 104 -14.24 9.90 17.89
CA PRO A 104 -15.55 10.36 17.39
C PRO A 104 -15.47 11.10 16.05
N GLY A 105 -14.37 11.80 15.76
CA GLY A 105 -14.15 12.49 14.49
C GLY A 105 -13.97 11.56 13.29
N LEU A 106 -13.64 10.29 13.51
CA LEU A 106 -13.56 9.27 12.45
C LEU A 106 -14.90 8.63 12.12
N LEU A 107 -15.95 8.90 12.88
CA LEU A 107 -17.24 8.23 12.78
C LEU A 107 -18.29 9.11 12.10
N ASP A 108 -19.06 8.48 11.23
CA ASP A 108 -20.31 9.05 10.73
C ASP A 108 -21.45 8.88 11.77
N PRO A 109 -22.62 9.48 11.54
CA PRO A 109 -23.76 9.37 12.47
C PRO A 109 -24.28 7.95 12.70
N GLN A 110 -23.88 6.97 11.86
CA GLN A 110 -24.27 5.57 11.96
C GLN A 110 -23.22 4.72 12.70
N GLY A 111 -22.09 5.32 13.11
CA GLY A 111 -21.02 4.63 13.82
C GLY A 111 -20.01 3.90 12.94
N TYR A 112 -20.03 4.13 11.64
CA TYR A 112 -19.01 3.63 10.71
C TYR A 112 -17.96 4.72 10.42
N MET A 113 -16.81 4.32 9.88
CA MET A 113 -15.88 5.29 9.33
C MET A 113 -16.53 6.09 8.18
N TRP A 114 -16.08 7.33 8.00
CA TRP A 114 -16.55 8.19 6.91
C TRP A 114 -16.32 7.55 5.55
N PRO A 115 -17.23 7.74 4.57
CA PRO A 115 -17.09 7.12 3.25
C PRO A 115 -16.03 7.80 2.36
N ASP A 116 -15.48 8.93 2.76
CA ASP A 116 -14.57 9.70 1.93
C ASP A 116 -13.47 10.42 2.74
N VAL A 117 -12.35 10.63 2.08
CA VAL A 117 -11.15 11.27 2.65
C VAL A 117 -11.40 12.72 3.09
N ARG A 118 -12.27 13.45 2.37
CA ARG A 118 -12.59 14.85 2.71
C ARG A 118 -13.29 14.94 4.07
N SER A 119 -14.24 14.07 4.32
CA SER A 119 -14.95 14.01 5.62
C SER A 119 -13.97 13.72 6.75
N VAL A 120 -13.06 12.76 6.58
CA VAL A 120 -12.00 12.46 7.55
C VAL A 120 -11.11 13.69 7.78
N ALA A 121 -10.64 14.34 6.71
CA ALA A 121 -9.78 15.52 6.81
C ALA A 121 -10.43 16.69 7.54
N MET A 122 -11.75 16.84 7.41
CA MET A 122 -12.50 17.94 8.01
C MET A 122 -12.90 17.68 9.47
N LYS A 123 -13.08 16.42 9.86
CA LYS A 123 -13.73 16.07 11.13
C LYS A 123 -12.79 15.42 12.14
N ALA A 124 -11.81 14.64 11.68
CA ALA A 124 -10.89 13.96 12.58
C ALA A 124 -9.72 14.86 13.00
N SER A 125 -9.25 14.66 14.21
CA SER A 125 -8.00 15.21 14.72
C SER A 125 -6.83 14.24 14.47
N ALA A 126 -5.60 14.75 14.44
CA ALA A 126 -4.39 13.91 14.35
C ALA A 126 -4.25 12.93 15.52
N ALA A 127 -4.76 13.31 16.72
CA ALA A 127 -4.75 12.43 17.89
C ALA A 127 -5.70 11.23 17.72
N GLU A 128 -6.86 11.44 17.10
CA GLU A 128 -7.80 10.35 16.77
C GLU A 128 -7.22 9.44 15.68
N VAL A 129 -6.57 10.01 14.66
CA VAL A 129 -5.86 9.24 13.64
C VAL A 129 -4.75 8.40 14.26
N ASP A 130 -3.91 8.94 15.15
CA ASP A 130 -2.87 8.18 15.86
C ASP A 130 -3.50 7.05 16.69
N THR A 131 -4.57 7.33 17.41
CA THR A 131 -5.28 6.34 18.22
C THR A 131 -5.79 5.18 17.38
N GLU A 132 -6.42 5.46 16.24
CA GLU A 132 -6.95 4.43 15.36
C GLU A 132 -5.82 3.62 14.68
N LEU A 133 -4.81 4.29 14.12
CA LEU A 133 -3.74 3.58 13.43
C LEU A 133 -2.94 2.69 14.39
N ARG A 134 -2.70 3.12 15.62
CA ARG A 134 -2.12 2.29 16.68
C ARG A 134 -3.00 1.09 17.04
N ALA A 135 -4.32 1.28 17.07
CA ALA A 135 -5.25 0.18 17.34
C ALA A 135 -5.21 -0.87 16.22
N GLN A 136 -5.11 -0.44 14.95
CA GLN A 136 -4.94 -1.33 13.79
C GLN A 136 -3.63 -2.13 13.90
N ILE A 137 -2.50 -1.47 14.20
CA ILE A 137 -1.21 -2.14 14.41
C ILE A 137 -1.30 -3.15 15.57
N ALA A 138 -1.85 -2.73 16.70
CA ALA A 138 -2.00 -3.61 17.86
C ALA A 138 -2.92 -4.81 17.57
N LYS A 139 -3.97 -4.65 16.76
CA LYS A 139 -4.82 -5.76 16.30
C LYS A 139 -4.02 -6.73 15.44
N ALA A 140 -3.23 -6.24 14.48
CA ALA A 140 -2.37 -7.08 13.63
C ALA A 140 -1.39 -7.91 14.47
N GLN A 141 -0.71 -7.28 15.43
CA GLN A 141 0.21 -7.94 16.34
C GLN A 141 -0.47 -9.04 17.18
N ARG A 142 -1.66 -8.73 17.74
CA ARG A 142 -2.42 -9.73 18.52
C ARG A 142 -2.89 -10.92 17.67
N MET A 143 -3.12 -10.70 16.36
CA MET A 143 -3.48 -11.74 15.41
C MET A 143 -2.27 -12.48 14.82
N GLY A 144 -1.04 -12.11 15.22
CA GLY A 144 0.20 -12.76 14.77
C GLY A 144 0.62 -12.38 13.35
N ILE A 145 0.05 -11.31 12.76
CA ILE A 145 0.45 -10.81 11.44
C ILE A 145 1.79 -10.07 11.59
N GLN A 146 2.83 -10.59 10.95
CA GLN A 146 4.14 -9.94 10.87
C GLN A 146 4.13 -9.01 9.66
N PHE A 147 3.85 -7.74 9.89
CA PHE A 147 3.80 -6.77 8.80
C PHE A 147 5.20 -6.23 8.46
N THR A 148 5.43 -5.98 7.18
CA THR A 148 6.73 -5.55 6.61
C THR A 148 6.75 -4.07 6.25
N HIS A 149 5.60 -3.41 6.14
CA HIS A 149 5.45 -2.01 5.77
C HIS A 149 4.07 -1.47 6.17
N LEU A 150 3.92 -0.15 6.04
CA LEU A 150 2.64 0.52 6.15
C LEU A 150 2.33 1.23 4.82
N ASP A 151 1.10 1.16 4.38
CA ASP A 151 0.56 1.99 3.30
C ASP A 151 -0.78 2.63 3.70
N THR A 152 -1.61 3.09 2.81
CA THR A 152 -2.81 3.85 3.19
C THR A 152 -3.98 3.65 2.26
N HIS A 153 -5.10 3.23 2.82
CA HIS A 153 -6.37 3.11 2.12
C HIS A 153 -6.85 4.49 1.63
N MET A 154 -7.21 4.59 0.34
CA MET A 154 -7.67 5.82 -0.32
C MET A 154 -6.73 7.03 -0.15
N GLY A 155 -5.48 6.83 0.26
CA GLY A 155 -4.55 7.92 0.52
C GLY A 155 -4.93 8.81 1.72
N ALA A 156 -5.75 8.32 2.65
CA ALA A 156 -6.34 9.14 3.71
C ALA A 156 -5.31 9.80 4.64
N VAL A 157 -4.15 9.18 4.86
CA VAL A 157 -3.06 9.78 5.66
C VAL A 157 -2.39 10.96 4.95
N TYR A 158 -2.55 11.09 3.65
CA TYR A 158 -2.07 12.21 2.85
C TYR A 158 -3.04 13.40 2.80
N ALA A 159 -4.21 13.29 3.43
CA ALA A 159 -5.20 14.34 3.42
C ALA A 159 -4.74 15.63 4.11
N ARG A 160 -3.84 15.49 5.10
CA ARG A 160 -3.30 16.62 5.89
C ARG A 160 -1.86 16.33 6.32
N PRO A 161 -0.99 17.37 6.45
CA PRO A 161 0.38 17.22 6.95
C PRO A 161 0.51 16.58 8.33
N ASP A 162 -0.40 16.86 9.25
CA ASP A 162 -0.38 16.29 10.60
C ASP A 162 -0.78 14.79 10.61
N PHE A 163 -1.69 14.36 9.74
CA PHE A 163 -2.01 12.94 9.54
C PHE A 163 -0.81 12.19 8.93
N PHE A 164 -0.15 12.79 7.94
CA PHE A 164 1.06 12.22 7.38
C PHE A 164 2.17 12.07 8.43
N ASN A 165 2.34 13.07 9.32
CA ASN A 165 3.32 12.97 10.39
C ASN A 165 3.03 11.82 11.36
N VAL A 166 1.76 11.56 11.69
CA VAL A 166 1.36 10.39 12.48
C VAL A 166 1.80 9.11 11.77
N TYR A 167 1.41 8.94 10.53
CA TYR A 167 1.74 7.77 9.71
C TYR A 167 3.26 7.55 9.58
N TYR A 168 4.01 8.61 9.28
CA TYR A 168 5.45 8.58 9.17
C TYR A 168 6.13 8.15 10.49
N ASN A 169 5.69 8.72 11.61
CA ASN A 169 6.25 8.42 12.93
C ASN A 169 5.96 6.97 13.35
N LEU A 170 4.79 6.43 13.00
CA LEU A 170 4.47 5.01 13.22
C LEU A 170 5.43 4.09 12.46
N GLY A 171 5.72 4.35 11.19
CA GLY A 171 6.72 3.58 10.44
C GLY A 171 8.07 3.58 11.12
N ARG A 172 8.52 4.75 11.60
CA ARG A 172 9.78 4.87 12.35
C ARG A 172 9.78 4.11 13.68
N GLU A 173 8.69 4.22 14.43
CA GLU A 173 8.53 3.54 15.72
C GLU A 173 8.57 2.02 15.55
N PHE A 174 7.86 1.49 14.55
CA PHE A 174 7.80 0.06 14.28
C PHE A 174 8.94 -0.43 13.38
N ARG A 175 9.81 0.46 12.91
CA ARG A 175 10.98 0.15 12.06
C ARG A 175 10.61 -0.58 10.78
N VAL A 176 9.56 -0.11 10.14
CA VAL A 176 9.11 -0.61 8.84
C VAL A 176 9.01 0.55 7.84
N PRO A 177 9.31 0.32 6.55
CA PRO A 177 9.09 1.34 5.53
C PRO A 177 7.62 1.73 5.47
N VAL A 178 7.38 3.00 5.16
CA VAL A 178 6.06 3.54 4.85
C VAL A 178 6.00 3.89 3.38
N MET A 179 4.83 3.70 2.75
CA MET A 179 4.65 4.09 1.36
C MET A 179 4.78 5.61 1.25
N ILE A 180 5.89 6.06 0.69
CA ILE A 180 6.15 7.47 0.36
C ILE A 180 6.61 7.53 -1.09
N MET A 181 6.13 8.53 -1.82
CA MET A 181 6.50 8.76 -3.21
C MET A 181 7.16 10.14 -3.39
N LYS A 182 8.02 10.25 -4.38
CA LYS A 182 8.50 11.56 -4.82
C LYS A 182 7.31 12.38 -5.34
N PRO A 183 7.23 13.67 -4.99
CA PRO A 183 6.20 14.54 -5.55
C PRO A 183 6.33 14.60 -7.08
N ALA A 184 5.36 14.05 -7.80
CA ALA A 184 5.34 14.13 -9.26
C ALA A 184 4.71 15.46 -9.71
N PRO A 185 5.17 16.06 -10.84
CA PRO A 185 4.56 17.29 -11.39
C PRO A 185 3.05 17.16 -11.64
N GLU A 186 2.58 15.97 -12.03
CA GLU A 186 1.17 15.68 -12.25
C GLU A 186 0.36 15.62 -10.96
N ALA A 187 0.97 15.25 -9.84
CA ALA A 187 0.32 15.22 -8.53
C ALA A 187 -0.08 16.63 -8.07
N GLU A 188 0.65 17.67 -8.51
CA GLU A 188 0.28 19.07 -8.25
C GLU A 188 -1.03 19.48 -8.93
N LYS A 189 -1.39 18.81 -10.03
CA LYS A 189 -2.60 19.09 -10.79
C LYS A 189 -3.81 18.31 -10.26
N GLN A 190 -3.60 17.16 -9.64
CA GLN A 190 -4.64 16.21 -9.24
C GLN A 190 -4.81 16.09 -7.71
N GLY A 191 -3.79 16.47 -6.94
CA GLY A 191 -3.78 16.33 -5.48
C GLY A 191 -4.00 17.65 -4.74
N SER A 192 -4.03 17.57 -3.42
CA SER A 192 -3.95 18.77 -2.58
C SER A 192 -2.58 19.42 -2.76
N LYS A 193 -2.56 20.65 -3.26
CA LYS A 193 -1.32 21.45 -3.40
C LYS A 193 -0.56 21.57 -2.08
N GLU A 194 -1.30 21.59 -0.98
CA GLU A 194 -0.75 21.69 0.37
C GLU A 194 0.11 20.48 0.73
N ILE A 195 -0.40 19.26 0.53
CA ILE A 195 0.36 18.03 0.86
C ILE A 195 1.57 17.86 -0.07
N VAL A 196 1.45 18.22 -1.35
CA VAL A 196 2.57 18.17 -2.29
C VAL A 196 3.66 19.16 -1.89
N ALA A 197 3.30 20.39 -1.55
CA ALA A 197 4.23 21.40 -1.04
C ALA A 197 4.90 20.93 0.26
N PHE A 198 4.12 20.37 1.18
CA PHE A 198 4.63 19.79 2.43
C PHE A 198 5.62 18.66 2.15
N LEU A 199 5.29 17.67 1.31
CA LEU A 199 6.19 16.57 0.98
C LEU A 199 7.51 17.05 0.35
N LYS A 200 7.47 18.11 -0.45
CA LYS A 200 8.70 18.74 -0.97
C LYS A 200 9.61 19.25 0.15
N THR A 201 9.05 19.81 1.23
CA THR A 201 9.84 20.27 2.38
C THR A 201 10.40 19.12 3.23
N GLN A 202 9.89 17.90 3.10
CA GLN A 202 10.33 16.75 3.89
C GLN A 202 11.48 15.96 3.24
N GLN A 203 11.89 16.28 2.01
CA GLN A 203 12.88 15.48 1.26
C GLN A 203 14.21 15.33 2.00
N ASP A 204 14.72 16.41 2.62
CA ASP A 204 15.95 16.37 3.41
C ASP A 204 15.79 15.48 4.64
N ARG A 205 14.63 15.52 5.30
CA ARG A 205 14.32 14.66 6.43
C ARG A 205 14.28 13.19 6.01
N PHE A 206 13.64 12.86 4.89
CA PHE A 206 13.60 11.49 4.38
C PHE A 206 15.01 10.98 4.05
N ALA A 207 15.85 11.82 3.46
CA ALA A 207 17.24 11.48 3.16
C ALA A 207 18.07 11.26 4.44
N GLN A 208 17.95 12.14 5.45
CA GLN A 208 18.63 12.03 6.74
C GLN A 208 18.21 10.76 7.50
N ASP A 209 16.93 10.47 7.49
CA ASP A 209 16.34 9.30 8.13
C ASP A 209 16.53 8.00 7.31
N ARG A 210 17.12 8.11 6.11
CA ARG A 210 17.35 7.01 5.15
C ARG A 210 16.06 6.27 4.80
N ILE A 211 14.96 7.01 4.70
CA ILE A 211 13.64 6.44 4.39
C ILE A 211 13.59 6.00 2.93
N PHE A 212 12.98 4.86 2.70
CA PHE A 212 12.65 4.39 1.36
C PHE A 212 11.57 5.30 0.73
N VAL A 213 11.86 5.81 -0.49
CA VAL A 213 10.94 6.68 -1.25
C VAL A 213 10.80 6.13 -2.66
N LEU A 214 9.56 5.88 -3.08
CA LEU A 214 9.23 5.47 -4.44
C LEU A 214 9.51 6.59 -5.45
N ASP A 215 10.09 6.24 -6.59
CA ASP A 215 10.22 7.18 -7.72
C ASP A 215 8.87 7.51 -8.33
N THR A 216 7.96 6.50 -8.45
CA THR A 216 6.60 6.70 -8.94
C THR A 216 5.63 5.75 -8.25
N LEU A 217 4.49 6.27 -7.83
CA LEU A 217 3.30 5.50 -7.49
C LEU A 217 2.36 5.52 -8.70
N ILE A 218 1.95 4.34 -9.18
CA ILE A 218 1.05 4.16 -10.30
C ILE A 218 -0.29 3.68 -9.72
N PRO A 219 -1.24 4.59 -9.45
CA PRO A 219 -2.62 4.19 -9.15
C PRO A 219 -3.21 3.64 -10.44
N ASP A 220 -4.28 2.89 -10.40
CA ASP A 220 -4.89 2.26 -11.59
C ASP A 220 -4.67 3.05 -12.91
N PRO A 221 -3.75 2.64 -13.83
CA PRO A 221 -3.50 3.31 -15.10
C PRO A 221 -4.61 3.04 -16.13
N VAL A 222 -5.57 2.19 -15.76
CA VAL A 222 -6.58 1.65 -16.66
C VAL A 222 -7.98 1.92 -16.11
N ARG A 223 -8.44 3.17 -16.22
CA ARG A 223 -9.79 3.54 -15.80
C ARG A 223 -10.85 3.05 -16.79
N GLY A 224 -11.99 2.56 -16.28
CA GLY A 224 -13.18 2.21 -17.04
C GLY A 224 -13.39 0.71 -17.28
N ALA A 225 -14.54 0.37 -17.83
CA ALA A 225 -14.87 -0.98 -18.23
C ALA A 225 -14.11 -1.33 -19.52
N LEU A 226 -13.15 -2.23 -19.40
CA LEU A 226 -12.33 -2.70 -20.51
C LEU A 226 -12.41 -4.21 -20.60
N THR A 227 -12.18 -4.74 -21.80
CA THR A 227 -11.93 -6.17 -21.96
C THR A 227 -10.62 -6.57 -21.29
N LEU A 228 -10.48 -7.87 -20.97
CA LEU A 228 -9.24 -8.40 -20.40
C LEU A 228 -8.00 -8.05 -21.26
N ALA A 229 -8.14 -8.14 -22.59
CA ALA A 229 -7.06 -7.84 -23.52
C ALA A 229 -6.63 -6.37 -23.45
N GLU A 230 -7.61 -5.44 -23.54
CA GLU A 230 -7.33 -4.00 -23.45
C GLU A 230 -6.72 -3.60 -22.11
N ARG A 231 -7.25 -4.16 -21.00
CA ARG A 231 -6.74 -3.88 -19.65
C ARG A 231 -5.31 -4.37 -19.52
N ARG A 232 -5.03 -5.60 -19.92
CA ARG A 232 -3.67 -6.16 -19.95
C ARG A 232 -2.71 -5.30 -20.77
N ASP A 233 -3.10 -4.95 -22.01
CA ASP A 233 -2.23 -4.23 -22.92
C ASP A 233 -1.91 -2.82 -22.42
N ARG A 234 -2.87 -2.15 -21.77
CA ARG A 234 -2.63 -0.85 -21.13
C ARG A 234 -1.73 -0.94 -19.91
N TYR A 235 -1.93 -1.95 -19.05
CA TYR A 235 -1.02 -2.17 -17.91
C TYR A 235 0.40 -2.41 -18.41
N VAL A 236 0.57 -3.32 -19.36
CA VAL A 236 1.90 -3.66 -19.88
C VAL A 236 2.54 -2.45 -20.54
N ALA A 237 1.82 -1.68 -21.35
CA ALA A 237 2.35 -0.47 -21.98
C ALA A 237 2.80 0.58 -20.95
N ALA A 238 2.02 0.80 -19.90
CA ALA A 238 2.38 1.72 -18.82
C ALA A 238 3.63 1.28 -18.06
N LEU A 239 3.76 -0.02 -17.77
CA LEU A 239 4.92 -0.57 -17.07
C LEU A 239 6.18 -0.60 -17.92
N GLU A 240 6.07 -0.91 -19.21
CA GLU A 240 7.20 -0.90 -20.15
C GLU A 240 7.77 0.50 -20.40
N ALA A 241 6.99 1.54 -20.14
CA ALA A 241 7.39 2.94 -20.29
C ALA A 241 8.09 3.52 -19.04
N LEU A 242 8.21 2.75 -17.94
CA LEU A 242 8.83 3.22 -16.70
C LEU A 242 10.32 3.53 -16.89
N PRO A 243 10.80 4.67 -16.40
CA PRO A 243 12.22 4.97 -16.34
C PRO A 243 12.92 4.06 -15.31
N PRO A 244 14.26 3.97 -15.32
CA PRO A 244 15.00 3.36 -14.23
C PRO A 244 14.62 3.94 -12.87
N GLY A 245 14.43 3.06 -11.87
CA GLY A 245 14.00 3.48 -10.54
C GLY A 245 13.19 2.43 -9.82
N ILE A 246 12.56 2.83 -8.71
CA ILE A 246 11.72 1.98 -7.87
C ILE A 246 10.29 2.50 -7.97
N HIS A 247 9.40 1.67 -8.48
CA HIS A 247 8.02 2.04 -8.77
C HIS A 247 7.05 1.09 -8.07
N GLN A 248 5.89 1.58 -7.69
CA GLN A 248 4.80 0.75 -7.21
C GLN A 248 3.59 0.88 -8.13
N LEU A 249 3.07 -0.26 -8.56
CA LEU A 249 1.75 -0.36 -9.16
C LEU A 249 0.75 -0.83 -8.11
N ILE A 250 -0.33 -0.09 -7.92
CA ILE A 250 -1.46 -0.50 -7.10
C ILE A 250 -2.43 -1.31 -7.97
N VAL A 251 -2.81 -2.49 -7.48
CA VAL A 251 -3.86 -3.32 -8.06
C VAL A 251 -4.85 -3.75 -6.97
N HIS A 252 -6.11 -3.98 -7.36
CA HIS A 252 -7.17 -4.37 -6.43
C HIS A 252 -7.79 -5.72 -6.84
N PRO A 253 -7.02 -6.83 -6.83
CA PRO A 253 -7.53 -8.09 -7.35
C PRO A 253 -8.59 -8.70 -6.43
N ALA A 254 -9.66 -9.25 -7.06
CA ALA A 254 -10.64 -10.08 -6.40
C ALA A 254 -11.22 -11.08 -7.40
N LYS A 255 -11.76 -12.21 -6.93
CA LYS A 255 -12.51 -13.13 -7.79
C LYS A 255 -13.97 -12.69 -7.87
N LEU A 256 -14.48 -12.56 -9.09
CA LEU A 256 -15.86 -12.12 -9.31
C LEU A 256 -16.86 -13.14 -8.76
N ASP A 257 -17.67 -12.69 -7.82
CA ASP A 257 -18.82 -13.44 -7.29
C ASP A 257 -20.01 -12.50 -7.03
N GLU A 258 -21.14 -13.05 -6.60
CA GLU A 258 -22.35 -12.26 -6.36
C GLU A 258 -22.22 -11.33 -5.14
N GLU A 259 -21.43 -11.72 -4.12
CA GLU A 259 -21.17 -10.87 -2.95
C GLU A 259 -20.37 -9.65 -3.38
N LEU A 260 -19.25 -9.83 -4.11
CA LEU A 260 -18.42 -8.73 -4.57
C LEU A 260 -19.19 -7.74 -5.45
N LYS A 261 -20.08 -8.24 -6.34
CA LYS A 261 -20.96 -7.39 -7.16
C LYS A 261 -21.92 -6.55 -6.31
N ALA A 262 -22.42 -7.11 -5.20
CA ALA A 262 -23.28 -6.38 -4.28
C ALA A 262 -22.52 -5.34 -3.44
N MET A 263 -21.25 -5.58 -3.16
CA MET A 263 -20.41 -4.73 -2.29
C MET A 263 -19.84 -3.53 -3.00
N THR A 264 -19.39 -3.68 -4.27
CA THR A 264 -18.67 -2.61 -4.97
C THR A 264 -19.01 -2.57 -6.47
N GLY A 265 -19.08 -1.34 -7.01
CA GLY A 265 -19.21 -1.12 -8.46
C GLY A 265 -17.95 -1.49 -9.27
N SER A 266 -16.81 -1.73 -8.60
CA SER A 266 -15.54 -2.12 -9.24
C SER A 266 -15.33 -3.63 -9.33
N ALA A 267 -16.32 -4.45 -9.03
CA ALA A 267 -16.21 -5.92 -8.97
C ALA A 267 -15.60 -6.54 -10.25
N VAL A 268 -16.07 -6.12 -11.41
CA VAL A 268 -15.53 -6.61 -12.71
C VAL A 268 -14.08 -6.14 -12.91
N ALA A 269 -13.76 -4.90 -12.59
CA ALA A 269 -12.41 -4.38 -12.73
C ALA A 269 -11.42 -5.12 -11.82
N ARG A 270 -11.83 -5.48 -10.61
CA ARG A 270 -11.04 -6.27 -9.65
C ARG A 270 -10.76 -7.69 -10.15
N ASP A 271 -11.74 -8.32 -10.79
CA ASP A 271 -11.55 -9.64 -11.40
C ASP A 271 -10.62 -9.57 -12.62
N LEU A 272 -10.71 -8.50 -13.40
CA LEU A 272 -9.78 -8.27 -14.52
C LEU A 272 -8.35 -8.04 -14.01
N ASP A 273 -8.13 -7.34 -12.90
CA ASP A 273 -6.82 -7.21 -12.27
C ASP A 273 -6.27 -8.59 -11.86
N PHE A 274 -7.10 -9.41 -11.21
CA PHE A 274 -6.73 -10.78 -10.88
C PHE A 274 -6.32 -11.58 -12.13
N GLN A 275 -7.11 -11.54 -13.21
CA GLN A 275 -6.83 -12.27 -14.44
C GLN A 275 -5.57 -11.78 -15.16
N VAL A 276 -5.38 -10.45 -15.26
CA VAL A 276 -4.19 -9.86 -15.92
C VAL A 276 -2.91 -10.28 -15.22
N PHE A 277 -2.82 -10.08 -13.92
CA PHE A 277 -1.58 -10.35 -13.18
C PHE A 277 -1.40 -11.81 -12.81
N SER A 278 -2.44 -12.64 -12.92
CA SER A 278 -2.30 -14.10 -12.83
C SER A 278 -1.81 -14.77 -14.13
N ASP A 279 -1.74 -14.03 -15.24
CA ASP A 279 -1.19 -14.55 -16.50
C ASP A 279 0.36 -14.52 -16.48
N PRO A 280 1.04 -15.68 -16.49
CA PRO A 280 2.51 -15.72 -16.47
C PRO A 280 3.16 -15.04 -17.69
N LYS A 281 2.42 -14.85 -18.79
CA LYS A 281 2.92 -14.13 -19.98
C LYS A 281 3.18 -12.65 -19.68
N VAL A 282 2.39 -12.04 -18.78
CA VAL A 282 2.61 -10.65 -18.32
C VAL A 282 3.97 -10.56 -17.62
N HIS A 283 4.25 -11.44 -16.67
CA HIS A 283 5.52 -11.45 -15.93
C HIS A 283 6.72 -11.75 -16.83
N THR A 284 6.58 -12.73 -17.75
CA THR A 284 7.63 -13.03 -18.74
C THR A 284 7.94 -11.80 -19.61
N ARG A 285 6.92 -11.07 -20.03
CA ARG A 285 7.08 -9.86 -20.83
C ARG A 285 7.76 -8.73 -20.06
N LEU A 286 7.36 -8.49 -18.81
CA LEU A 286 8.00 -7.50 -17.95
C LEU A 286 9.49 -7.85 -17.70
N ALA A 287 9.78 -9.10 -17.40
CA ALA A 287 11.16 -9.58 -17.22
C ALA A 287 12.02 -9.40 -18.47
N ALA A 288 11.47 -9.68 -19.66
CA ALA A 288 12.16 -9.46 -20.94
C ALA A 288 12.49 -7.99 -21.20
N LYS A 289 11.77 -7.05 -20.59
CA LYS A 289 12.05 -5.60 -20.61
C LYS A 289 13.03 -5.16 -19.51
N GLY A 290 13.58 -6.09 -18.73
CA GLY A 290 14.50 -5.78 -17.63
C GLY A 290 13.81 -5.26 -16.38
N ILE A 291 12.48 -5.38 -16.25
CA ILE A 291 11.71 -5.04 -15.07
C ILE A 291 11.80 -6.20 -14.08
N SER A 292 12.31 -5.93 -12.88
CA SER A 292 12.40 -6.92 -11.79
C SER A 292 11.40 -6.60 -10.70
N LEU A 293 10.73 -7.63 -10.16
CA LEU A 293 9.86 -7.44 -9.01
C LEU A 293 10.69 -7.13 -7.75
N ALA A 294 10.17 -6.23 -6.92
CA ALA A 294 10.70 -5.85 -5.62
C ALA A 294 9.60 -5.95 -4.55
N ARG A 295 9.99 -5.99 -3.28
CA ARG A 295 9.10 -6.06 -2.12
C ARG A 295 9.47 -4.97 -1.14
N TYR A 296 8.57 -4.55 -0.29
CA TYR A 296 8.88 -3.57 0.75
C TYR A 296 9.97 -4.04 1.71
N ARG A 297 9.97 -5.33 2.08
CA ARG A 297 11.01 -5.92 2.93
C ARG A 297 12.43 -5.88 2.35
N ASP A 298 12.58 -5.60 1.06
CA ASP A 298 13.87 -5.44 0.41
C ASP A 298 14.50 -4.05 0.68
N PHE A 299 13.78 -3.15 1.35
CA PHE A 299 14.19 -1.79 1.65
C PHE A 299 14.22 -1.51 3.16
N PRO A 300 15.05 -0.54 3.62
CA PRO A 300 15.10 -0.17 5.03
C PRO A 300 13.80 0.51 5.47
N GLY A 301 13.44 0.31 6.76
CA GLY A 301 12.38 1.00 7.49
C GLY A 301 12.91 2.09 8.39
#